data_1bf4c3a0a937c33f396b5146aee42566
#
_entry.id   1bf4c3a0a937c33f396b5146aee42566
#
_cell.length_a   1.000
_cell.length_b   1.000
_cell.length_c   1.000
_cell.angle_alpha   90.00
_cell.angle_beta   90.00
_cell.angle_gamma   90.00
#
_symmetry.space_group_name_H-M   'P 1'
#
loop_
_entity.id
_entity.type
_entity.pdbx_description
1 polymer ?
#
loop_
_entity_poly.entity_id
_entity_poly.type
_entity_poly.pdbx_seq_one_letter_code
_entity_poly.pdbx_strand_id
1 'polypeptide(L)'
;VLSRRQRRAKKEGRNLRLAKNYQKQRLVVAKLHDKIRRQRNDFLQVLSTALIKNHDLVVAEELRSRNLLKNHALSQAISDVGWRSFLNMLAYKANLYGKEFKTIDPKYTTQRCHQCGSIMGQNGYKKLTLKDREWTCPICRTHHIRDWNAAVNILEKGLGKWQNPKIKKEA
;
A
#
# COMPACT_ATOMS: atom_id res chain seq x y z
N VAL A 1 -13.57 -26.07 -0.68
CA VAL A 1 -14.72 -27.01 -0.59
C VAL A 1 -16.00 -26.35 -1.09
N LEU A 2 -16.40 -25.15 -0.58
CA LEU A 2 -17.65 -24.47 -1.01
C LEU A 2 -17.69 -24.17 -2.50
N SER A 3 -16.61 -23.62 -3.08
CA SER A 3 -16.52 -23.29 -4.51
C SER A 3 -16.72 -24.51 -5.42
N ARG A 4 -16.17 -25.69 -5.04
CA ARG A 4 -16.42 -26.93 -5.79
C ARG A 4 -17.88 -27.34 -5.73
N ARG A 5 -18.53 -27.25 -4.57
CA ARG A 5 -19.96 -27.57 -4.40
C ARG A 5 -20.84 -26.61 -5.21
N GLN A 6 -20.52 -25.32 -5.25
CA GLN A 6 -21.21 -24.34 -6.07
C GLN A 6 -21.09 -24.64 -7.56
N ARG A 7 -19.88 -24.96 -8.06
CA ARG A 7 -19.67 -25.31 -9.48
C ARG A 7 -20.41 -26.57 -9.86
N ARG A 8 -20.38 -27.61 -9.00
CA ARG A 8 -21.13 -28.87 -9.24
C ARG A 8 -22.63 -28.61 -9.26
N ALA A 9 -23.17 -27.91 -8.27
CA ALA A 9 -24.59 -27.61 -8.20
C ALA A 9 -25.07 -26.77 -9.41
N LYS A 10 -24.25 -25.82 -9.88
CA LYS A 10 -24.54 -25.06 -11.09
C LYS A 10 -24.62 -25.97 -12.35
N LYS A 11 -23.71 -26.93 -12.47
CA LYS A 11 -23.73 -27.91 -13.59
C LYS A 11 -24.96 -28.82 -13.55
N GLU A 12 -25.41 -29.20 -12.36
CA GLU A 12 -26.50 -30.16 -12.14
C GLU A 12 -27.86 -29.45 -11.92
N GLY A 13 -27.94 -28.14 -12.07
CA GLY A 13 -29.18 -27.36 -11.87
C GLY A 13 -29.73 -27.40 -10.43
N ARG A 14 -28.93 -27.81 -9.45
CA ARG A 14 -29.37 -27.98 -8.05
C ARG A 14 -29.42 -26.67 -7.28
N ASN A 15 -30.51 -26.46 -6.53
CA ASN A 15 -30.64 -25.30 -5.65
C ASN A 15 -29.94 -25.54 -4.29
N LEU A 16 -28.82 -24.88 -4.07
CA LEU A 16 -28.05 -24.98 -2.82
C LEU A 16 -28.71 -24.25 -1.63
N ARG A 17 -29.73 -23.41 -1.85
CA ARG A 17 -30.44 -22.72 -0.75
C ARG A 17 -31.13 -23.72 0.18
N LEU A 18 -31.58 -24.86 -0.33
CA LEU A 18 -32.26 -25.92 0.43
C LEU A 18 -31.29 -26.95 1.03
N ALA A 19 -30.00 -26.92 0.66
CA ALA A 19 -29.00 -27.88 1.11
C ALA A 19 -28.47 -27.50 2.51
N LYS A 20 -29.08 -28.07 3.57
CA LYS A 20 -28.76 -27.77 4.99
C LYS A 20 -27.25 -27.82 5.30
N ASN A 21 -26.53 -28.87 4.86
CA ASN A 21 -25.09 -28.99 5.10
C ASN A 21 -24.27 -27.93 4.36
N TYR A 22 -24.70 -27.51 3.18
CA TYR A 22 -24.06 -26.40 2.47
C TYR A 22 -24.24 -25.09 3.23
N GLN A 23 -25.44 -24.80 3.74
CA GLN A 23 -25.72 -23.59 4.51
C GLN A 23 -24.94 -23.56 5.84
N LYS A 24 -24.87 -24.69 6.56
CA LYS A 24 -24.02 -24.79 7.76
C LYS A 24 -22.57 -24.46 7.46
N GLN A 25 -22.00 -25.04 6.40
CA GLN A 25 -20.60 -24.78 6.02
C GLN A 25 -20.39 -23.35 5.54
N ARG A 26 -21.34 -22.75 4.82
CA ARG A 26 -21.30 -21.36 4.41
C ARG A 26 -21.26 -20.43 5.62
N LEU A 27 -22.05 -20.71 6.65
CA LEU A 27 -22.06 -19.93 7.88
C LEU A 27 -20.72 -20.01 8.63
N VAL A 28 -20.12 -21.21 8.72
CA VAL A 28 -18.79 -21.38 9.32
C VAL A 28 -17.73 -20.54 8.58
N VAL A 29 -17.73 -20.60 7.25
CA VAL A 29 -16.80 -19.79 6.44
C VAL A 29 -17.03 -18.30 6.62
N ALA A 30 -18.30 -17.86 6.66
CA ALA A 30 -18.63 -16.47 6.90
C ALA A 30 -18.14 -15.97 8.28
N LYS A 31 -18.29 -16.78 9.33
CA LYS A 31 -17.78 -16.47 10.68
C LYS A 31 -16.26 -16.37 10.70
N LEU A 32 -15.54 -17.23 9.96
CA LEU A 32 -14.07 -17.15 9.85
C LEU A 32 -13.64 -15.87 9.12
N HIS A 33 -14.29 -15.51 8.03
CA HIS A 33 -14.00 -14.24 7.34
C HIS A 33 -14.29 -13.03 8.23
N ASP A 34 -15.38 -13.06 9.01
CA ASP A 34 -15.69 -11.98 9.94
C ASP A 34 -14.63 -11.87 11.06
N LYS A 35 -14.17 -13.00 11.62
CA LYS A 35 -13.07 -13.02 12.58
C LYS A 35 -11.80 -12.40 12.03
N ILE A 36 -11.37 -12.80 10.82
CA ILE A 36 -10.18 -12.25 10.16
C ILE A 36 -10.34 -10.74 9.93
N ARG A 37 -11.51 -10.31 9.46
CA ARG A 37 -11.81 -8.89 9.25
C ARG A 37 -11.69 -8.07 10.55
N ARG A 38 -12.21 -8.58 11.67
CA ARG A 38 -12.12 -7.92 12.99
C ARG A 38 -10.69 -7.83 13.46
N GLN A 39 -9.93 -8.92 13.41
CA GLN A 39 -8.52 -8.94 13.80
C GLN A 39 -7.68 -7.95 12.98
N ARG A 40 -7.91 -7.88 11.66
CA ARG A 40 -7.25 -6.91 10.80
C ARG A 40 -7.62 -5.47 11.16
N ASN A 41 -8.90 -5.20 11.37
CA ASN A 41 -9.37 -3.88 11.74
C ASN A 41 -8.77 -3.44 13.09
N ASP A 42 -8.73 -4.32 14.07
CA ASP A 42 -8.11 -4.07 15.38
C ASP A 42 -6.62 -3.73 15.22
N PHE A 43 -5.87 -4.55 14.48
CA PHE A 43 -4.47 -4.28 14.18
C PHE A 43 -4.27 -2.89 13.54
N LEU A 44 -5.05 -2.53 12.53
CA LEU A 44 -4.96 -1.23 11.87
C LEU A 44 -5.33 -0.08 12.83
N GLN A 45 -6.30 -0.30 13.72
CA GLN A 45 -6.67 0.67 14.75
C GLN A 45 -5.52 0.93 15.73
N VAL A 46 -4.90 -0.11 16.24
CA VAL A 46 -3.76 0.01 17.15
C VAL A 46 -2.59 0.70 16.46
N LEU A 47 -2.20 0.22 15.28
CA LEU A 47 -1.08 0.77 14.51
C LEU A 47 -1.27 2.25 14.17
N SER A 48 -2.43 2.62 13.63
CA SER A 48 -2.73 4.02 13.29
C SER A 48 -2.75 4.94 14.50
N THR A 49 -3.21 4.45 15.67
CA THR A 49 -3.17 5.23 16.92
C THR A 49 -1.74 5.44 17.37
N ALA A 50 -0.92 4.40 17.36
CA ALA A 50 0.49 4.50 17.75
C ALA A 50 1.26 5.48 16.86
N LEU A 51 1.07 5.39 15.53
CA LEU A 51 1.73 6.30 14.59
C LEU A 51 1.35 7.77 14.84
N ILE A 52 0.06 8.05 14.98
CA ILE A 52 -0.39 9.44 15.15
C ILE A 52 -0.01 10.01 16.52
N LYS A 53 -0.04 9.21 17.59
CA LYS A 53 0.35 9.69 18.92
C LYS A 53 1.85 9.99 19.03
N ASN A 54 2.68 9.22 18.34
CA ASN A 54 4.14 9.31 18.48
C ASN A 54 4.80 10.27 17.48
N HIS A 55 4.04 10.85 16.54
CA HIS A 55 4.60 11.73 15.50
C HIS A 55 3.71 12.96 15.30
N ASP A 56 4.34 14.11 15.04
CA ASP A 56 3.60 15.36 14.76
C ASP A 56 3.10 15.41 13.32
N LEU A 57 3.81 14.76 12.41
CA LEU A 57 3.45 14.66 11.00
C LEU A 57 3.62 13.21 10.52
N VAL A 58 2.60 12.66 9.90
CA VAL A 58 2.66 11.38 9.16
C VAL A 58 2.37 11.65 7.69
N VAL A 59 3.24 11.17 6.81
CA VAL A 59 3.07 11.28 5.36
C VAL A 59 2.96 9.88 4.76
N ALA A 60 2.00 9.69 3.87
CA ALA A 60 1.80 8.43 3.18
C ALA A 60 1.54 8.63 1.67
N GLU A 61 1.80 7.59 0.88
CA GLU A 61 1.46 7.59 -0.54
C GLU A 61 -0.03 7.35 -0.78
N GLU A 62 -0.63 8.13 -1.67
CA GLU A 62 -1.97 7.87 -2.16
C GLU A 62 -1.95 6.81 -3.28
N LEU A 63 -1.92 5.55 -2.89
CA LEU A 63 -1.96 4.45 -3.84
C LEU A 63 -3.38 4.29 -4.42
N ARG A 64 -3.47 4.25 -5.75
CA ARG A 64 -4.73 3.99 -6.48
C ARG A 64 -5.13 2.52 -6.34
N SER A 65 -5.59 2.12 -5.16
CA SER A 65 -5.95 0.73 -4.82
C SER A 65 -6.88 0.08 -5.83
N ARG A 66 -7.83 0.84 -6.43
CA ARG A 66 -8.72 0.35 -7.48
C ARG A 66 -7.98 -0.17 -8.71
N ASN A 67 -6.87 0.45 -9.11
CA ASN A 67 -6.08 0.00 -10.26
C ASN A 67 -5.24 -1.23 -9.90
N LEU A 68 -4.75 -1.31 -8.67
CA LEU A 68 -4.00 -2.46 -8.16
C LEU A 68 -4.91 -3.70 -8.05
N LEU A 69 -6.17 -3.53 -7.69
CA LEU A 69 -7.18 -4.61 -7.61
C LEU A 69 -7.52 -5.23 -8.98
N LYS A 70 -7.21 -4.58 -10.09
CA LYS A 70 -7.38 -5.16 -11.44
C LYS A 70 -6.41 -6.31 -11.71
N ASN A 71 -5.30 -6.38 -11.00
CA ASN A 71 -4.38 -7.51 -11.08
C ASN A 71 -4.94 -8.69 -10.26
N HIS A 72 -5.59 -9.64 -10.94
CA HIS A 72 -6.25 -10.79 -10.31
C HIS A 72 -5.32 -11.64 -9.43
N ALA A 73 -4.02 -11.71 -9.74
CA ALA A 73 -3.05 -12.46 -8.95
C ALA A 73 -2.76 -11.81 -7.58
N LEU A 74 -2.89 -10.49 -7.48
CA LEU A 74 -2.57 -9.71 -6.28
C LEU A 74 -3.80 -9.10 -5.61
N SER A 75 -4.97 -9.13 -6.25
CA SER A 75 -6.18 -8.43 -5.81
C SER A 75 -6.59 -8.81 -4.39
N GLN A 76 -6.50 -10.10 -4.04
CA GLN A 76 -6.82 -10.57 -2.70
C GLN A 76 -5.83 -10.03 -1.66
N ALA A 77 -4.52 -10.13 -1.92
CA ALA A 77 -3.49 -9.60 -1.03
C ALA A 77 -3.62 -8.08 -0.83
N ILE A 78 -3.88 -7.34 -1.91
CA ILE A 78 -4.07 -5.88 -1.87
C ILE A 78 -5.33 -5.50 -1.09
N SER A 79 -6.44 -6.22 -1.32
CA SER A 79 -7.68 -6.05 -0.54
C SER A 79 -7.45 -6.38 0.94
N ASP A 80 -6.64 -7.40 1.20
CA ASP A 80 -6.32 -7.87 2.54
C ASP A 80 -5.48 -6.88 3.35
N VAL A 81 -4.62 -6.08 2.72
CA VAL A 81 -3.83 -5.04 3.40
C VAL A 81 -4.72 -3.92 3.95
N GLY A 82 -5.88 -3.65 3.33
CA GLY A 82 -6.80 -2.62 3.82
C GLY A 82 -6.23 -1.19 3.77
N TRP A 83 -5.33 -0.91 2.80
CA TRP A 83 -4.58 0.35 2.70
C TRP A 83 -5.47 1.59 2.79
N ARG A 84 -6.57 1.63 2.03
CA ARG A 84 -7.50 2.77 2.08
C ARG A 84 -8.12 2.98 3.46
N SER A 85 -8.50 1.88 4.13
CA SER A 85 -9.02 1.94 5.49
C SER A 85 -7.98 2.47 6.47
N PHE A 86 -6.72 2.06 6.29
CA PHE A 86 -5.60 2.55 7.10
C PHE A 86 -5.36 4.05 6.90
N LEU A 87 -5.33 4.55 5.66
CA LEU A 87 -5.21 5.99 5.40
C LEU A 87 -6.36 6.79 6.02
N ASN A 88 -7.58 6.29 5.92
CA ASN A 88 -8.74 6.93 6.54
C ASN A 88 -8.60 6.97 8.07
N MET A 89 -8.07 5.88 8.70
CA MET A 89 -7.81 5.85 10.13
C MET A 89 -6.74 6.87 10.54
N LEU A 90 -5.68 7.02 9.77
CA LEU A 90 -4.65 8.04 10.01
C LEU A 90 -5.23 9.44 9.91
N ALA A 91 -6.04 9.72 8.88
CA ALA A 91 -6.61 11.04 8.64
C ALA A 91 -7.52 11.50 9.79
N TYR A 92 -8.52 10.68 10.20
CA TYR A 92 -9.42 11.09 11.25
C TYR A 92 -8.74 11.16 12.63
N LYS A 93 -7.76 10.28 12.89
CA LYS A 93 -7.00 10.31 14.15
C LYS A 93 -6.05 11.49 14.22
N ALA A 94 -5.43 11.89 13.11
CA ALA A 94 -4.63 13.10 13.06
C ALA A 94 -5.47 14.31 13.49
N ASN A 95 -6.67 14.47 12.92
CA ASN A 95 -7.60 15.51 13.35
C ASN A 95 -7.96 15.41 14.83
N LEU A 96 -8.24 14.19 15.33
CA LEU A 96 -8.64 13.97 16.72
C LEU A 96 -7.52 14.31 17.72
N TYR A 97 -6.27 14.03 17.37
CA TYR A 97 -5.11 14.26 18.25
C TYR A 97 -4.35 15.58 17.96
N GLY A 98 -4.89 16.44 17.08
CA GLY A 98 -4.24 17.72 16.72
C GLY A 98 -2.90 17.53 16.01
N LYS A 99 -2.76 16.46 15.23
CA LYS A 99 -1.56 16.11 14.46
C LYS A 99 -1.79 16.30 12.96
N GLU A 100 -0.71 16.29 12.19
CA GLU A 100 -0.81 16.41 10.73
C GLU A 100 -0.74 15.04 10.04
N PHE A 101 -1.61 14.84 9.06
CA PHE A 101 -1.55 13.72 8.13
C PHE A 101 -1.66 14.23 6.70
N LYS A 102 -0.71 13.83 5.85
CA LYS A 102 -0.68 14.23 4.43
C LYS A 102 -0.57 12.99 3.54
N THR A 103 -1.25 13.03 2.40
CA THR A 103 -1.04 12.06 1.32
C THR A 103 -0.34 12.73 0.15
N ILE A 104 0.53 11.98 -0.53
CA ILE A 104 1.31 12.45 -1.67
C ILE A 104 1.17 11.52 -2.87
N ASP A 105 1.37 12.04 -4.07
CA ASP A 105 1.46 11.24 -5.30
C ASP A 105 2.69 10.32 -5.24
N PRO A 106 2.55 8.98 -5.45
CA PRO A 106 3.63 8.01 -5.37
C PRO A 106 4.66 8.11 -6.50
N LYS A 107 4.45 9.00 -7.47
CA LYS A 107 5.34 9.11 -8.63
C LYS A 107 6.77 9.42 -8.22
N TYR A 108 7.71 8.56 -8.66
CA TYR A 108 9.17 8.63 -8.46
C TYR A 108 9.69 8.44 -7.04
N THR A 109 8.89 8.21 -6.03
CA THR A 109 9.36 8.05 -4.64
C THR A 109 10.44 6.97 -4.49
N THR A 110 10.34 5.86 -5.21
CA THR A 110 11.32 4.77 -5.19
C THR A 110 12.48 4.95 -6.18
N GLN A 111 12.35 5.88 -7.16
CA GLN A 111 13.33 6.08 -8.23
C GLN A 111 14.27 7.25 -7.96
N ARG A 112 13.89 8.19 -7.11
CA ARG A 112 14.68 9.38 -6.80
C ARG A 112 15.71 9.09 -5.71
N CYS A 113 16.93 9.51 -5.93
CA CYS A 113 17.94 9.57 -4.87
C CYS A 113 17.60 10.71 -3.90
N HIS A 114 17.37 10.40 -2.62
CA HIS A 114 17.03 11.43 -1.64
C HIS A 114 18.20 12.43 -1.42
N GLN A 115 19.46 11.98 -1.59
CA GLN A 115 20.62 12.81 -1.34
C GLN A 115 20.84 13.88 -2.41
N CYS A 116 20.76 13.54 -3.70
CA CYS A 116 21.08 14.47 -4.79
C CYS A 116 19.87 14.81 -5.69
N GLY A 117 18.74 14.18 -5.48
CA GLY A 117 17.53 14.44 -6.24
C GLY A 117 17.43 13.76 -7.62
N SER A 118 18.48 13.06 -8.08
CA SER A 118 18.49 12.40 -9.39
C SER A 118 17.46 11.29 -9.46
N ILE A 119 16.82 11.14 -10.63
CA ILE A 119 15.74 10.16 -10.83
C ILE A 119 16.24 9.04 -11.74
N MET A 120 16.25 7.81 -11.24
CA MET A 120 16.58 6.62 -12.02
C MET A 120 15.49 6.37 -13.08
N GLY A 121 15.92 5.93 -14.28
CA GLY A 121 15.05 5.80 -15.44
C GLY A 121 14.85 7.09 -16.24
N GLN A 122 15.58 8.17 -15.88
CA GLN A 122 15.67 9.41 -16.63
C GLN A 122 17.13 9.74 -16.98
N ASN A 123 17.35 10.62 -17.94
CA ASN A 123 18.69 11.08 -18.36
C ASN A 123 19.70 9.94 -18.64
N GLY A 124 19.25 8.86 -19.26
CA GLY A 124 20.10 7.71 -19.59
C GLY A 124 20.37 6.73 -18.46
N TYR A 125 19.95 7.01 -17.24
CA TYR A 125 20.14 6.09 -16.12
C TYR A 125 19.14 4.94 -16.14
N LYS A 126 19.61 3.74 -15.78
CA LYS A 126 18.77 2.55 -15.67
C LYS A 126 17.68 2.76 -14.60
N LYS A 127 16.43 2.41 -14.97
CA LYS A 127 15.30 2.39 -14.02
C LYS A 127 15.46 1.26 -13.01
N LEU A 128 15.24 1.56 -11.72
CA LEU A 128 15.22 0.55 -10.67
C LEU A 128 13.99 -0.36 -10.82
N THR A 129 14.20 -1.65 -10.63
CA THR A 129 13.17 -2.69 -10.67
C THR A 129 12.79 -3.14 -9.26
N LEU A 130 11.78 -3.99 -9.13
CA LEU A 130 11.39 -4.56 -7.83
C LEU A 130 12.47 -5.48 -7.23
N LYS A 131 13.41 -5.95 -8.03
CA LYS A 131 14.54 -6.78 -7.59
C LYS A 131 15.67 -5.97 -6.96
N ASP A 132 15.79 -4.70 -7.35
CA ASP A 132 16.84 -3.80 -6.85
C ASP A 132 16.46 -3.29 -5.46
N ARG A 133 16.74 -4.10 -4.43
CA ARG A 133 16.48 -3.76 -3.02
C ARG A 133 17.47 -2.74 -2.48
N GLU A 134 18.68 -2.84 -2.93
CA GLU A 134 19.79 -1.94 -2.64
C GLU A 134 20.40 -1.42 -3.94
N TRP A 135 20.88 -0.19 -3.93
CA TRP A 135 21.46 0.43 -5.11
C TRP A 135 22.37 1.60 -4.74
N THR A 136 23.34 1.89 -5.59
CA THR A 136 24.22 3.05 -5.43
C THR A 136 23.89 4.08 -6.48
N CYS A 137 23.70 5.34 -6.05
CA CYS A 137 23.42 6.44 -6.97
C CYS A 137 24.62 6.67 -7.89
N PRO A 138 24.47 6.65 -9.22
CA PRO A 138 25.59 6.84 -10.14
C PRO A 138 26.16 8.27 -10.12
N ILE A 139 25.39 9.24 -9.59
CA ILE A 139 25.76 10.66 -9.58
C ILE A 139 26.52 11.02 -8.29
N CYS A 140 25.88 10.82 -7.12
CA CYS A 140 26.47 11.20 -5.84
C CYS A 140 27.15 10.05 -5.09
N ARG A 141 27.16 8.84 -5.64
CA ARG A 141 27.79 7.63 -5.07
C ARG A 141 27.19 7.17 -3.73
N THR A 142 26.11 7.77 -3.28
CA THR A 142 25.43 7.34 -2.05
C THR A 142 24.78 5.97 -2.24
N HIS A 143 25.03 5.06 -1.29
CA HIS A 143 24.35 3.77 -1.23
C HIS A 143 23.00 3.90 -0.56
N HIS A 144 21.99 3.21 -1.10
CA HIS A 144 20.60 3.27 -0.65
C HIS A 144 20.00 1.89 -0.46
N ILE A 145 19.29 1.71 0.65
CA ILE A 145 18.25 0.71 0.78
C ILE A 145 16.99 1.32 0.17
N ARG A 146 16.42 0.69 -0.86
CA ARG A 146 15.33 1.26 -1.68
C ARG A 146 14.14 1.76 -0.85
N ASP A 147 13.68 0.96 0.09
CA ASP A 147 12.48 1.28 0.87
C ASP A 147 12.75 2.41 1.87
N TRP A 148 13.95 2.47 2.45
CA TRP A 148 14.38 3.60 3.28
C TRP A 148 14.49 4.90 2.47
N ASN A 149 15.16 4.83 1.30
CA ASN A 149 15.25 5.98 0.39
C ASN A 149 13.87 6.48 -0.03
N ALA A 150 12.91 5.56 -0.30
CA ALA A 150 11.54 5.92 -0.62
C ALA A 150 10.84 6.62 0.56
N ALA A 151 11.02 6.14 1.80
CA ALA A 151 10.42 6.75 2.99
C ALA A 151 10.91 8.19 3.19
N VAL A 152 12.20 8.46 3.02
CA VAL A 152 12.76 9.82 3.07
C VAL A 152 12.17 10.69 1.96
N ASN A 153 12.09 10.18 0.73
CA ASN A 153 11.48 10.90 -0.38
C ASN A 153 10.00 11.23 -0.15
N ILE A 154 9.25 10.31 0.45
CA ILE A 154 7.83 10.53 0.80
C ILE A 154 7.72 11.67 1.82
N LEU A 155 8.54 11.64 2.85
CA LEU A 155 8.56 12.69 3.87
C LEU A 155 8.93 14.05 3.27
N GLU A 156 10.01 14.14 2.49
CA GLU A 156 10.43 15.38 1.82
C GLU A 156 9.32 15.96 0.92
N LYS A 157 8.62 15.09 0.20
CA LYS A 157 7.50 15.47 -0.66
C LYS A 157 6.33 16.03 0.15
N GLY A 158 6.01 15.39 1.28
CA GLY A 158 4.97 15.84 2.20
C GLY A 158 5.30 17.18 2.89
N LEU A 159 6.58 17.43 3.13
CA LEU A 159 7.09 18.69 3.67
C LEU A 159 7.23 19.82 2.62
N GLY A 160 6.95 19.55 1.35
CA GLY A 160 7.16 20.51 0.26
C GLY A 160 8.64 20.75 -0.10
N LYS A 161 9.54 19.93 0.44
CA LYS A 161 10.99 20.01 0.19
C LYS A 161 11.44 19.28 -1.07
N TRP A 162 10.52 18.66 -1.78
CA TRP A 162 10.78 17.96 -3.02
C TRP A 162 11.17 18.93 -4.12
N GLN A 163 12.46 19.07 -4.38
CA GLN A 163 12.96 19.82 -5.51
C GLN A 163 13.22 18.88 -6.68
N ASN A 164 12.69 19.20 -7.85
CA ASN A 164 13.12 18.55 -9.06
C ASN A 164 14.61 18.86 -9.28
N PRO A 165 15.45 17.88 -9.63
CA PRO A 165 16.84 18.17 -9.93
C PRO A 165 16.88 19.26 -10.99
N LYS A 166 17.52 20.40 -10.67
CA LYS A 166 17.82 21.41 -11.67
C LYS A 166 18.70 20.72 -12.71
N ILE A 167 18.17 20.47 -13.89
CA ILE A 167 18.96 20.01 -15.03
C ILE A 167 20.00 21.09 -15.25
N LYS A 168 21.25 20.87 -14.85
CA LYS A 168 22.34 21.64 -15.34
C LYS A 168 22.38 21.38 -16.84
N LYS A 169 21.83 22.27 -17.64
CA LYS A 169 22.16 22.33 -19.05
C LYS A 169 23.65 22.65 -19.08
N GLU A 170 24.46 21.63 -19.36
CA GLU A 170 25.84 21.86 -19.76
C GLU A 170 25.79 22.71 -21.02
N ALA A 171 26.46 23.86 -20.94
CA ALA A 171 26.62 24.81 -22.05
C ALA A 171 27.64 24.25 -23.04
#